data_1eb6cf10d9b32d8222b03b849a6aa0cd
#
_entry.id   1eb6cf10d9b32d8222b03b849a6aa0cd
#
_cell.length_a   1.000
_cell.length_b   1.000
_cell.length_c   1.000
_cell.angle_alpha   90.00
_cell.angle_beta   90.00
_cell.angle_gamma   90.00
#
_symmetry.space_group_name_H-M   'P 1'
#
loop_
_entity.id
_entity.type
_entity.pdbx_description
1 polymer ?
#
loop_
_entity_poly.entity_id
_entity_poly.type
_entity_poly.pdbx_seq_one_letter_code
_entity_poly.pdbx_strand_id
1 'polypeptide(L)'
;LVVCNPPWLPARPSSAVEQAVYDEGSRMLKGFLAGLAAHLSPGGEGWLILSDLAEHLGLRSRDELLGWIAAAGLRVLGRQDTRPRHSKAQDAGDMLHAARAAEVTSLWRLAVAQ
;
A
#
# COMPACT_ATOMS: atom_id res chain seq x y z
N LEU A 1 5.06 10.77 -14.42
CA LEU A 1 4.20 10.22 -13.36
C LEU A 1 4.10 8.71 -13.49
N VAL A 2 4.37 8.02 -12.40
CA VAL A 2 4.22 6.57 -12.29
C VAL A 2 3.16 6.30 -11.23
N VAL A 3 2.16 5.48 -11.54
CA VAL A 3 1.09 5.13 -10.59
C VAL A 3 1.13 3.62 -10.33
N CYS A 4 1.05 3.24 -9.08
CA CYS A 4 1.01 1.84 -8.66
C CYS A 4 -0.12 1.60 -7.68
N ASN A 5 -0.91 0.56 -7.94
CA ASN A 5 -1.92 0.05 -7.03
C ASN A 5 -1.60 -1.43 -6.76
N PRO A 6 -0.65 -1.70 -5.84
CA PRO A 6 -0.21 -3.07 -5.60
C PRO A 6 -1.25 -3.88 -4.82
N PRO A 7 -1.08 -5.20 -4.74
CA PRO A 7 -1.87 -6.00 -3.82
C PRO A 7 -1.71 -5.50 -2.39
N TRP A 8 -2.80 -5.41 -1.65
CA TRP A 8 -2.81 -4.69 -0.36
C TRP A 8 -2.47 -5.57 0.84
N LEU A 9 -2.65 -6.88 0.72
CA LEU A 9 -2.45 -7.80 1.84
C LEU A 9 -1.15 -8.58 1.64
N PRO A 10 -0.15 -8.43 2.55
CA PRO A 10 1.13 -9.12 2.44
C PRO A 10 1.05 -10.55 2.97
N ALA A 11 0.18 -11.35 2.37
CA ALA A 11 -0.05 -12.73 2.74
C ALA A 11 0.12 -13.63 1.51
N ARG A 12 0.25 -14.94 1.75
CA ARG A 12 0.41 -15.89 0.66
C ARG A 12 -0.94 -16.12 -0.03
N PRO A 13 -1.06 -15.88 -1.34
CA PRO A 13 -2.30 -16.13 -2.05
C PRO A 13 -2.52 -17.64 -2.21
N SER A 14 -3.79 -18.06 -2.09
CA SER A 14 -4.18 -19.45 -2.32
C SER A 14 -4.72 -19.69 -3.73
N SER A 15 -4.92 -18.64 -4.52
CA SER A 15 -5.43 -18.71 -5.88
C SER A 15 -4.94 -17.57 -6.73
N ALA A 16 -5.08 -17.69 -8.06
CA ALA A 16 -4.73 -16.62 -8.98
C ALA A 16 -5.54 -15.34 -8.75
N VAL A 17 -6.80 -15.47 -8.32
CA VAL A 17 -7.65 -14.32 -8.00
C VAL A 17 -7.12 -13.58 -6.78
N GLU A 18 -6.66 -14.30 -5.77
CA GLU A 18 -6.10 -13.72 -4.57
C GLU A 18 -4.78 -13.00 -4.81
N GLN A 19 -4.02 -13.39 -5.84
CA GLN A 19 -2.76 -12.71 -6.17
C GLN A 19 -2.97 -11.23 -6.51
N ALA A 20 -4.17 -10.85 -6.95
CA ALA A 20 -4.48 -9.44 -7.20
C ALA A 20 -4.64 -8.64 -5.89
N VAL A 21 -4.88 -9.31 -4.76
CA VAL A 21 -5.15 -8.69 -3.47
C VAL A 21 -4.02 -8.93 -2.47
N TYR A 22 -3.36 -10.09 -2.57
CA TYR A 22 -2.31 -10.50 -1.64
C TYR A 22 -0.92 -10.31 -2.25
N ASP A 23 0.00 -9.84 -1.43
CA ASP A 23 1.39 -9.63 -1.81
C ASP A 23 2.28 -10.20 -0.72
N GLU A 24 2.68 -11.46 -0.87
CA GLU A 24 3.46 -12.19 0.13
C GLU A 24 4.74 -11.44 0.49
N GLY A 25 4.90 -11.10 1.79
CA GLY A 25 6.05 -10.35 2.27
C GLY A 25 6.16 -8.95 1.71
N SER A 26 5.07 -8.42 1.12
CA SER A 26 5.03 -7.11 0.47
C SER A 26 6.04 -6.98 -0.67
N ARG A 27 6.30 -8.07 -1.39
CA ARG A 27 7.34 -8.09 -2.43
C ARG A 27 7.08 -7.12 -3.57
N MET A 28 5.82 -7.04 -4.04
CA MET A 28 5.48 -6.12 -5.12
C MET A 28 5.61 -4.68 -4.66
N LEU A 29 5.13 -4.37 -3.45
CA LEU A 29 5.26 -3.04 -2.87
C LEU A 29 6.72 -2.64 -2.72
N LYS A 30 7.56 -3.51 -2.14
CA LYS A 30 8.99 -3.25 -1.97
C LYS A 30 9.69 -3.09 -3.31
N GLY A 31 9.36 -3.95 -4.29
CA GLY A 31 9.94 -3.89 -5.63
C GLY A 31 9.59 -2.59 -6.35
N PHE A 32 8.34 -2.16 -6.25
CA PHE A 32 7.92 -0.88 -6.79
C PHE A 32 8.73 0.27 -6.19
N LEU A 33 8.81 0.33 -4.85
CA LEU A 33 9.55 1.39 -4.17
C LEU A 33 11.04 1.38 -4.54
N ALA A 34 11.65 0.19 -4.55
CA ALA A 34 13.07 0.05 -4.85
C ALA A 34 13.42 0.52 -6.26
N GLY A 35 12.51 0.32 -7.23
CA GLY A 35 12.76 0.71 -8.63
C GLY A 35 12.30 2.11 -8.97
N LEU A 36 11.45 2.72 -8.15
CA LEU A 36 10.78 3.96 -8.50
C LEU A 36 11.75 5.13 -8.76
N ALA A 37 12.73 5.30 -7.89
CA ALA A 37 13.67 6.43 -8.00
C ALA A 37 14.41 6.44 -9.34
N ALA A 38 14.76 5.25 -9.86
CA ALA A 38 15.49 5.12 -11.13
C ALA A 38 14.59 5.40 -12.35
N HIS A 39 13.27 5.33 -12.17
CA HIS A 39 12.31 5.48 -13.26
C HIS A 39 11.56 6.83 -13.24
N LEU A 40 11.87 7.70 -12.28
CA LEU A 40 11.27 9.03 -12.24
C LEU A 40 12.14 10.03 -13.01
N SER A 41 11.48 10.83 -13.84
CA SER A 41 12.12 11.99 -14.46
C SER A 41 12.44 13.02 -13.39
N PRO A 42 13.43 13.90 -13.61
CA PRO A 42 13.70 15.00 -12.67
C PRO A 42 12.42 15.78 -12.37
N GLY A 43 12.10 15.94 -11.09
CA GLY A 43 10.87 16.57 -10.64
C GLY A 43 9.61 15.73 -10.78
N GLY A 44 9.74 14.48 -11.25
CA GLY A 44 8.61 13.57 -11.40
C GLY A 44 8.11 13.01 -10.07
N GLU A 45 6.90 12.47 -10.09
CA GLU A 45 6.25 11.87 -8.93
C GLU A 45 5.86 10.42 -9.20
N GLY A 46 5.97 9.61 -8.16
CA GLY A 46 5.35 8.30 -8.13
C GLY A 46 4.16 8.34 -7.17
N TRP A 47 3.03 7.80 -7.60
CA TRP A 47 1.83 7.72 -6.79
C TRP A 47 1.57 6.28 -6.40
N LEU A 48 1.46 6.05 -5.11
CA LEU A 48 1.19 4.73 -4.53
C LEU A 48 -0.19 4.76 -3.90
N ILE A 49 -1.09 3.92 -4.41
CA ILE A 49 -2.42 3.75 -3.84
C ILE A 49 -2.38 2.52 -2.95
N LEU A 50 -2.62 2.69 -1.67
CA LEU A 50 -2.45 1.63 -0.71
C LEU A 50 -3.48 1.72 0.42
N SER A 51 -4.11 0.59 0.72
CA SER A 51 -4.97 0.46 1.90
C SER A 51 -4.12 0.18 3.13
N ASP A 52 -4.54 0.69 4.28
CA ASP A 52 -3.92 0.35 5.56
C ASP A 52 -4.51 -0.91 6.19
N LEU A 53 -5.28 -1.69 5.41
CA LEU A 53 -5.89 -2.93 5.90
C LEU A 53 -4.85 -3.87 6.52
N ALA A 54 -3.68 -4.00 5.89
CA ALA A 54 -2.60 -4.83 6.40
C ALA A 54 -2.12 -4.36 7.78
N GLU A 55 -2.12 -3.05 8.03
CA GLU A 55 -1.73 -2.50 9.34
C GLU A 55 -2.77 -2.87 10.41
N HIS A 56 -4.06 -2.79 10.08
CA HIS A 56 -5.12 -3.18 11.01
C HIS A 56 -5.12 -4.68 11.30
N LEU A 57 -4.63 -5.49 10.37
CA LEU A 57 -4.53 -6.94 10.54
C LEU A 57 -3.20 -7.37 11.19
N GLY A 58 -2.30 -6.44 11.47
CA GLY A 58 -1.01 -6.75 12.07
C GLY A 58 -0.02 -7.38 11.11
N LEU A 59 -0.25 -7.30 9.80
CA LEU A 59 0.62 -7.91 8.78
C LEU A 59 1.75 -6.99 8.34
N ARG A 60 1.63 -5.70 8.60
CA ARG A 60 2.65 -4.68 8.30
C ARG A 60 2.39 -3.48 9.20
N SER A 61 3.46 -2.79 9.63
CA SER A 61 3.30 -1.55 10.38
C SER A 61 3.49 -0.33 9.47
N ARG A 62 2.97 0.82 9.93
CA ARG A 62 3.20 2.10 9.26
C ARG A 62 4.69 2.43 9.23
N ASP A 63 5.40 2.14 10.31
CA ASP A 63 6.84 2.41 10.38
C ASP A 63 7.64 1.58 9.38
N GLU A 64 7.25 0.33 9.15
CA GLU A 64 7.85 -0.49 8.10
C GLU A 64 7.67 0.14 6.72
N LEU A 65 6.46 0.58 6.40
CA LEU A 65 6.18 1.23 5.12
C LEU A 65 7.03 2.49 4.94
N LEU A 66 7.07 3.36 5.93
CA LEU A 66 7.87 4.59 5.89
C LEU A 66 9.36 4.28 5.77
N GLY A 67 9.82 3.25 6.46
CA GLY A 67 11.20 2.78 6.36
C GLY A 67 11.57 2.31 4.97
N TRP A 68 10.68 1.58 4.30
CA TRP A 68 10.92 1.12 2.93
C TRP A 68 10.97 2.28 1.94
N ILE A 69 10.11 3.28 2.12
CA ILE A 69 10.11 4.50 1.29
C ILE A 69 11.46 5.21 1.43
N ALA A 70 11.91 5.44 2.65
CA ALA A 70 13.17 6.12 2.92
C ALA A 70 14.38 5.31 2.40
N ALA A 71 14.39 3.99 2.64
CA ALA A 71 15.47 3.11 2.19
C ALA A 71 15.57 3.05 0.67
N ALA A 72 14.47 3.27 -0.04
CA ALA A 72 14.44 3.31 -1.50
C ALA A 72 14.93 4.64 -2.08
N GLY A 73 15.33 5.59 -1.25
CA GLY A 73 15.78 6.90 -1.70
C GLY A 73 14.64 7.84 -2.08
N LEU A 74 13.47 7.64 -1.48
CA LEU A 74 12.27 8.40 -1.77
C LEU A 74 11.85 9.24 -0.57
N ARG A 75 11.05 10.27 -0.81
CA ARG A 75 10.41 11.08 0.23
C ARG A 75 8.93 11.23 -0.06
N VAL A 76 8.15 11.42 0.98
CA VAL A 76 6.72 11.66 0.86
C VAL A 76 6.48 13.14 0.62
N LEU A 77 5.84 13.48 -0.50
CA LEU A 77 5.44 14.84 -0.80
C LEU A 77 4.11 15.18 -0.15
N GLY A 78 3.22 14.20 -0.07
CA GLY A 78 1.90 14.38 0.50
C GLY A 78 1.13 13.06 0.49
N ARG A 79 -0.01 13.06 1.18
CA ARG A 79 -0.89 11.91 1.27
C ARG A 79 -2.33 12.38 1.29
N GLN A 80 -3.18 11.69 0.53
CA GLN A 80 -4.62 11.89 0.57
C GLN A 80 -5.27 10.60 1.01
N ASP A 81 -6.15 10.68 2.00
CA ASP A 81 -6.80 9.54 2.58
C ASP A 81 -8.29 9.54 2.23
N THR A 82 -8.83 8.36 2.01
CA THR A 82 -10.26 8.16 1.84
C THR A 82 -10.68 6.88 2.54
N ARG A 83 -11.89 6.86 3.07
CA ARG A 83 -12.45 5.65 3.67
C ARG A 83 -13.32 4.94 2.64
N PRO A 84 -12.89 3.75 2.17
CA PRO A 84 -13.70 3.01 1.22
C PRO A 84 -14.97 2.49 1.90
N ARG A 85 -16.03 2.33 1.09
CA ARG A 85 -17.27 1.71 1.55
C ARG A 85 -17.30 0.29 1.02
N HIS A 86 -17.23 -0.68 1.94
CA HIS A 86 -17.32 -2.09 1.59
C HIS A 86 -18.63 -2.66 2.11
N SER A 87 -19.35 -3.40 1.29
CA SER A 87 -20.56 -4.09 1.75
C SER A 87 -20.25 -5.06 2.88
N LYS A 88 -19.09 -5.69 2.85
CA LYS A 88 -18.64 -6.61 3.90
C LYS A 88 -18.28 -5.90 5.21
N ALA A 89 -18.05 -4.61 5.20
CA ALA A 89 -17.83 -3.84 6.42
C ALA A 89 -19.08 -3.80 7.30
N GLN A 90 -20.25 -4.10 6.72
CA GLN A 90 -21.51 -4.19 7.45
C GLN A 90 -21.79 -5.59 8.01
N ASP A 91 -20.99 -6.58 7.64
CA ASP A 91 -21.17 -7.96 8.09
C ASP A 91 -20.35 -8.22 9.35
N ALA A 92 -21.02 -8.24 10.49
CA ALA A 92 -20.39 -8.47 11.79
C ALA A 92 -19.80 -9.88 11.94
N GLY A 93 -20.21 -10.84 11.09
CA GLY A 93 -19.67 -12.19 11.07
C GLY A 93 -18.38 -12.32 10.26
N ASP A 94 -17.97 -11.28 9.52
CA ASP A 94 -16.74 -11.30 8.74
C ASP A 94 -15.54 -11.18 9.70
N MET A 95 -14.57 -12.11 9.57
CA MET A 95 -13.33 -12.07 10.34
C MET A 95 -12.56 -10.76 10.17
N LEU A 96 -12.74 -10.10 9.02
CA LEU A 96 -12.08 -8.83 8.71
C LEU A 96 -12.96 -7.62 8.98
N HIS A 97 -14.14 -7.82 9.61
CA HIS A 97 -15.12 -6.74 9.80
C HIS A 97 -14.52 -5.50 10.47
N ALA A 98 -13.87 -5.68 11.61
CA ALA A 98 -13.29 -4.57 12.35
C ALA A 98 -12.19 -3.86 11.56
N ALA A 99 -11.34 -4.63 10.87
CA ALA A 99 -10.26 -4.08 10.07
C ALA A 99 -10.81 -3.30 8.87
N ARG A 100 -11.83 -3.85 8.19
CA ARG A 100 -12.46 -3.16 7.05
C ARG A 100 -13.22 -1.92 7.47
N ALA A 101 -13.85 -1.95 8.64
CA ALA A 101 -14.56 -0.78 9.17
C ALA A 101 -13.60 0.38 9.48
N ALA A 102 -12.36 0.05 9.87
CA ALA A 102 -11.33 1.02 10.19
C ALA A 102 -10.44 1.39 8.99
N GLU A 103 -10.58 0.67 7.87
CA GLU A 103 -9.69 0.82 6.72
C GLU A 103 -9.69 2.22 6.13
N VAL A 104 -8.49 2.73 5.83
CA VAL A 104 -8.28 3.97 5.09
C VAL A 104 -7.43 3.64 3.87
N THR A 105 -7.89 4.08 2.70
CA THR A 105 -7.10 3.99 1.47
C THR A 105 -6.39 5.31 1.27
N SER A 106 -5.09 5.26 1.06
CA SER A 106 -4.26 6.44 0.92
C SER A 106 -3.62 6.51 -0.44
N LEU A 107 -3.59 7.71 -1.01
CA LEU A 107 -2.75 8.04 -2.16
C LEU A 107 -1.49 8.70 -1.62
N TRP A 108 -0.37 8.02 -1.76
CA TRP A 108 0.94 8.54 -1.36
C TRP A 108 1.62 9.16 -2.57
N ARG A 109 1.99 10.42 -2.47
CA ARG A 109 2.77 11.10 -3.50
C ARG A 109 4.24 11.06 -3.09
N LEU A 110 5.06 10.44 -3.93
CA LEU A 110 6.47 10.19 -3.64
C LEU A 110 7.36 10.87 -4.67
N ALA A 111 8.55 11.27 -4.24
CA ALA A 111 9.57 11.82 -5.12
C ALA A 111 10.95 11.33 -4.67
N VAL A 112 11.96 11.52 -5.52
CA VAL A 112 13.34 11.20 -5.15
C VAL A 112 13.76 12.12 -4.00
N ALA A 113 14.32 11.53 -2.95
CA ALA A 113 14.86 12.27 -1.83
C ALA A 113 16.10 13.06 -2.26
N GLN A 114 16.22 14.28 -1.78
CA GLN A 114 17.36 15.15 -2.07
C GLN A 114 18.22 15.36 -0.82
#